data_bb377224daab10411161d1a3896c0b77
#
_entry.id   bb377224daab10411161d1a3896c0b77
#
_cell.length_a   1.000
_cell.length_b   1.000
_cell.length_c   1.000
_cell.angle_alpha   90.00
_cell.angle_beta   90.00
_cell.angle_gamma   90.00
#
_symmetry.space_group_name_H-M   'P 1'
#
loop_
_entity.id
_entity.type
_entity.pdbx_description
1 polymer ?
#
loop_
_entity_poly.entity_id
_entity_poly.type
_entity_poly.pdbx_seq_one_letter_code
_entity_poly.pdbx_strand_id
1 'polypeptide(L)'
;MRRVSGLVLALVASLLVFIAAPVSPAHAAGWTPRPEDYPKTVTQKDLAIPMDDGTILRGDLTLPADADGNAIGGRFPVVVTITAYNKTDTGMPEAASLAGADPSYLVKRGYAQLTVDARGTGSSEGTWCAFCTRETRDYGEVMTWAHEQSWSNGSTAMTGPSYMGIDQIFAAAEHPAGLKAIFPQVPAADVYRDVVASGGQIDVGFIPLWIGLVTTTGILPPAVTATDPVSGLTALLQHLSDLATWSGPTMLSALGGGHDAYDGDFYAQRSPINVVDKVDVPTFLVGGEYDLFQRGTPLLFEQLQQHGVPTKMIIGPWDHLQGSSGAQVGDAGYGSLSELQLRWFDHYVKGMPDPGLDGTSGSTASDSIAPIAYYEQGTDRWRTAQRWVDPSDTKATVVPLSGAASLGKPGTLGGTTDSADQVSSVLPNPVSGLCSRSTDQWTAGIVNELQLFNSSCLQSNNINDQTATLFRTAPLTHDLPIFGPINAHLYVDSTSGDGMLSVAVDDVAPDGSVSRLTGGWQVISLRALDTSKTRYLDGQDIQPYHPFTQASKAAAKPGQVVPVDVEIFPTGADIQPGHRLELSVQSFDVPHLLPTLPDLLSTASVIHVHASTTYPSELVLPTRDK
;
A
#
# COMPACT_ATOMS: atom_id res chain seq x y z
N MET A 1 0.61 -31.13 25.30
CA MET A 1 1.49 -30.52 24.31
C MET A 1 1.43 -31.09 22.89
N ARG A 2 0.63 -32.12 22.58
CA ARG A 2 0.50 -32.70 21.23
C ARG A 2 -0.79 -32.27 20.47
N ARG A 3 -1.62 -31.38 21.02
CA ARG A 3 -2.89 -30.93 20.40
C ARG A 3 -2.89 -29.46 19.91
N VAL A 4 -1.89 -28.67 20.26
CA VAL A 4 -1.79 -27.25 19.80
C VAL A 4 -1.01 -27.13 18.50
N SER A 5 -0.01 -28.01 18.28
CA SER A 5 0.74 -28.03 17.01
C SER A 5 -0.06 -28.53 15.79
N GLY A 6 -1.18 -29.23 16.02
CA GLY A 6 -2.05 -29.70 14.95
C GLY A 6 -3.07 -28.67 14.46
N LEU A 7 -3.35 -27.63 15.24
CA LEU A 7 -4.33 -26.63 14.87
C LEU A 7 -3.75 -25.55 13.94
N VAL A 8 -2.50 -25.20 14.12
CA VAL A 8 -1.80 -24.22 13.25
C VAL A 8 -1.48 -24.82 11.87
N LEU A 9 -1.12 -26.12 11.82
CA LEU A 9 -0.91 -26.81 10.54
C LEU A 9 -2.22 -27.16 9.81
N ALA A 10 -3.33 -27.33 10.52
CA ALA A 10 -4.62 -27.64 9.89
C ALA A 10 -5.33 -26.40 9.30
N LEU A 11 -5.05 -25.20 9.81
CA LEU A 11 -5.54 -23.93 9.25
C LEU A 11 -4.87 -23.57 7.93
N VAL A 12 -3.64 -24.03 7.69
CA VAL A 12 -2.89 -23.79 6.44
C VAL A 12 -3.22 -24.82 5.35
N ALA A 13 -3.77 -25.99 5.71
CA ALA A 13 -4.00 -27.08 4.76
C ALA A 13 -5.42 -27.11 4.13
N SER A 14 -6.32 -26.18 4.46
CA SER A 14 -7.72 -26.21 4.00
C SER A 14 -8.00 -25.35 2.77
N LEU A 15 -6.99 -24.73 2.16
CA LEU A 15 -7.11 -23.79 1.03
C LEU A 15 -6.87 -24.46 -0.33
N LEU A 16 -7.50 -25.56 -0.61
CA LEU A 16 -7.49 -26.14 -1.97
C LEU A 16 -8.88 -26.10 -2.58
N VAL A 17 -8.91 -25.51 -3.76
CA VAL A 17 -9.93 -25.63 -4.84
C VAL A 17 -10.97 -24.52 -4.92
N PHE A 18 -10.63 -23.44 -5.62
CA PHE A 18 -11.48 -22.90 -6.68
C PHE A 18 -10.59 -22.49 -7.84
N ILE A 19 -10.48 -23.36 -8.84
CA ILE A 19 -9.96 -22.99 -10.15
C ILE A 19 -11.08 -22.16 -10.82
N ALA A 20 -10.99 -20.84 -10.69
CA ALA A 20 -11.71 -19.95 -11.59
C ALA A 20 -11.15 -20.19 -12.99
N ALA A 21 -12.03 -20.54 -13.94
CA ALA A 21 -11.63 -20.60 -15.34
C ALA A 21 -11.03 -19.24 -15.73
N PRO A 22 -9.89 -19.21 -16.43
CA PRO A 22 -9.30 -17.95 -16.84
C PRO A 22 -10.30 -17.22 -17.75
N VAL A 23 -10.85 -16.12 -17.26
CA VAL A 23 -11.53 -15.15 -18.13
C VAL A 23 -10.41 -14.54 -18.96
N SER A 24 -10.39 -14.79 -20.25
CA SER A 24 -9.44 -14.14 -21.15
C SER A 24 -9.67 -12.63 -21.06
N PRO A 25 -8.69 -11.84 -20.64
CA PRO A 25 -8.86 -10.40 -20.55
C PRO A 25 -9.16 -9.83 -21.93
N ALA A 26 -10.10 -8.89 -21.99
CA ALA A 26 -10.34 -8.13 -23.21
C ALA A 26 -9.08 -7.30 -23.48
N HIS A 27 -8.37 -7.59 -24.55
CA HIS A 27 -7.22 -6.79 -24.98
C HIS A 27 -7.70 -5.40 -25.38
N ALA A 28 -7.00 -4.36 -24.97
CA ALA A 28 -7.13 -3.05 -25.61
C ALA A 28 -6.88 -3.25 -27.12
N ALA A 29 -7.82 -2.79 -27.94
CA ALA A 29 -7.75 -3.03 -29.37
C ALA A 29 -6.54 -2.30 -29.94
N GLY A 30 -5.45 -3.02 -30.23
CA GLY A 30 -4.25 -2.48 -30.88
C GLY A 30 -2.94 -3.07 -30.42
N TRP A 31 -2.60 -3.06 -29.12
CA TRP A 31 -1.39 -3.71 -28.64
C TRP A 31 -1.63 -5.20 -28.37
N THR A 32 -0.73 -6.04 -28.84
CA THR A 32 -0.76 -7.48 -28.56
C THR A 32 0.61 -7.93 -28.08
N PRO A 33 0.68 -8.84 -27.09
CA PRO A 33 1.94 -9.35 -26.61
C PRO A 33 2.64 -10.10 -27.73
N ARG A 34 3.94 -9.90 -27.88
CA ARG A 34 4.72 -10.69 -28.83
C ARG A 34 4.76 -12.16 -28.40
N PRO A 35 4.90 -13.11 -29.36
CA PRO A 35 4.93 -14.53 -29.05
C PRO A 35 6.13 -14.90 -28.17
N GLU A 36 6.10 -16.10 -27.61
CA GLU A 36 7.23 -16.69 -26.92
C GLU A 36 8.34 -17.03 -27.94
N ASP A 37 9.56 -16.59 -27.64
CA ASP A 37 10.76 -16.89 -28.44
C ASP A 37 11.37 -18.24 -28.01
N TYR A 38 11.12 -18.67 -26.78
CA TYR A 38 11.70 -19.84 -26.13
C TYR A 38 10.63 -20.73 -25.50
N PRO A 39 10.69 -22.06 -25.72
CA PRO A 39 9.62 -22.98 -25.29
C PRO A 39 9.65 -23.29 -23.79
N LYS A 40 10.81 -23.14 -23.13
CA LYS A 40 11.00 -23.50 -21.71
C LYS A 40 11.88 -22.49 -20.98
N THR A 41 11.96 -22.66 -19.69
CA THR A 41 12.88 -21.96 -18.78
C THR A 41 13.68 -22.96 -17.97
N VAL A 42 14.86 -22.56 -17.48
CA VAL A 42 15.69 -23.34 -16.56
C VAL A 42 16.25 -22.44 -15.47
N THR A 43 16.24 -22.91 -14.22
CA THR A 43 16.67 -22.14 -13.06
C THR A 43 17.96 -22.67 -12.47
N GLN A 44 18.95 -21.79 -12.29
CA GLN A 44 20.15 -22.01 -11.50
C GLN A 44 19.90 -21.45 -10.10
N LYS A 45 19.97 -22.31 -9.08
CA LYS A 45 19.64 -21.93 -7.72
C LYS A 45 20.87 -21.47 -6.92
N ASP A 46 20.61 -20.61 -5.92
CA ASP A 46 21.55 -20.22 -4.86
C ASP A 46 22.87 -19.61 -5.35
N LEU A 47 22.82 -18.83 -6.44
CA LEU A 47 23.98 -18.05 -6.88
C LEU A 47 24.48 -17.16 -5.73
N ALA A 48 25.78 -17.19 -5.49
CA ALA A 48 26.42 -16.34 -4.50
C ALA A 48 26.60 -14.93 -5.05
N ILE A 49 26.05 -13.94 -4.37
CA ILE A 49 26.12 -12.52 -4.72
C ILE A 49 26.86 -11.81 -3.58
N PRO A 50 28.17 -11.54 -3.73
CA PRO A 50 28.96 -10.91 -2.68
C PRO A 50 28.64 -9.41 -2.59
N MET A 51 28.36 -8.95 -1.38
CA MET A 51 28.22 -7.54 -1.05
C MET A 51 29.57 -6.96 -0.63
N ASP A 52 29.71 -5.64 -0.64
CA ASP A 52 30.96 -4.93 -0.33
C ASP A 52 31.47 -5.13 1.10
N ASP A 53 30.58 -5.51 2.04
CA ASP A 53 30.93 -5.82 3.42
C ASP A 53 31.29 -7.31 3.64
N GLY A 54 31.32 -8.09 2.55
CA GLY A 54 31.65 -9.51 2.57
C GLY A 54 30.45 -10.43 2.87
N THR A 55 29.25 -9.90 3.11
CA THR A 55 28.03 -10.70 3.24
C THR A 55 27.67 -11.33 1.89
N ILE A 56 27.24 -12.57 1.89
CA ILE A 56 26.81 -13.27 0.67
C ILE A 56 25.29 -13.33 0.63
N LEU A 57 24.69 -12.63 -0.34
CA LEU A 57 23.29 -12.84 -0.68
C LEU A 57 23.15 -14.02 -1.64
N ARG A 58 21.95 -14.59 -1.71
CA ARG A 58 21.65 -15.74 -2.56
C ARG A 58 20.52 -15.43 -3.54
N GLY A 59 20.75 -15.74 -4.82
CA GLY A 59 19.79 -15.51 -5.89
C GLY A 59 19.55 -16.76 -6.71
N ASP A 60 18.32 -16.89 -7.24
CA ASP A 60 17.93 -17.89 -8.22
C ASP A 60 17.82 -17.22 -9.59
N LEU A 61 18.58 -17.71 -10.57
CA LEU A 61 18.61 -17.20 -11.93
C LEU A 61 17.80 -18.10 -12.85
N THR A 62 16.74 -17.58 -13.43
CA THR A 62 15.93 -18.27 -14.45
C THR A 62 16.27 -17.73 -15.83
N LEU A 63 16.67 -18.61 -16.74
CA LEU A 63 17.07 -18.31 -18.11
C LEU A 63 16.14 -18.97 -19.13
N PRO A 64 16.05 -18.42 -20.37
CA PRO A 64 15.41 -19.11 -21.48
C PRO A 64 16.06 -20.46 -21.73
N ALA A 65 15.24 -21.49 -22.08
CA ALA A 65 15.71 -22.85 -22.35
C ALA A 65 15.13 -23.38 -23.67
N ASP A 66 15.87 -24.31 -24.26
CA ASP A 66 15.43 -25.06 -25.45
C ASP A 66 14.33 -26.09 -25.09
N ALA A 67 13.87 -26.83 -26.08
CA ALA A 67 12.85 -27.86 -25.92
C ALA A 67 13.29 -29.01 -25.00
N ASP A 68 14.58 -29.24 -24.86
CA ASP A 68 15.16 -30.26 -23.99
C ASP A 68 15.36 -29.76 -22.56
N GLY A 69 15.23 -28.46 -22.32
CA GLY A 69 15.38 -27.82 -21.01
C GLY A 69 16.78 -27.31 -20.72
N ASN A 70 17.65 -27.23 -21.72
CA ASN A 70 18.99 -26.68 -21.56
C ASN A 70 18.95 -25.15 -21.70
N ALA A 71 19.74 -24.45 -20.89
CA ALA A 71 19.86 -23.02 -21.00
C ALA A 71 20.32 -22.58 -22.41
N ILE A 72 19.63 -21.60 -22.98
CA ILE A 72 20.07 -20.98 -24.23
C ILE A 72 21.29 -20.11 -23.96
N GLY A 73 22.34 -20.31 -24.71
CA GLY A 73 23.51 -19.45 -24.70
C GLY A 73 23.16 -18.06 -25.22
N GLY A 74 23.65 -17.02 -24.55
CA GLY A 74 23.41 -15.63 -24.96
C GLY A 74 23.45 -14.68 -23.77
N ARG A 75 23.14 -13.41 -24.07
CA ARG A 75 23.07 -12.33 -23.07
C ARG A 75 21.67 -11.72 -23.13
N PHE A 76 21.00 -11.67 -21.99
CA PHE A 76 19.63 -11.23 -21.88
C PHE A 76 19.52 -9.97 -21.00
N PRO A 77 18.56 -9.09 -21.25
CA PRO A 77 18.19 -8.09 -20.24
C PRO A 77 17.65 -8.80 -19.01
N VAL A 78 17.96 -8.27 -17.82
CA VAL A 78 17.69 -8.94 -16.54
C VAL A 78 16.58 -8.23 -15.80
N VAL A 79 15.54 -8.96 -15.43
CA VAL A 79 14.53 -8.47 -14.48
C VAL A 79 14.88 -9.03 -13.10
N VAL A 80 14.97 -8.14 -12.11
CA VAL A 80 15.39 -8.49 -10.74
C VAL A 80 14.21 -8.30 -9.79
N THR A 81 14.06 -9.25 -8.87
CA THR A 81 13.15 -9.16 -7.72
C THR A 81 13.96 -9.46 -6.45
N ILE A 82 13.95 -8.59 -5.46
CA ILE A 82 14.64 -8.81 -4.18
C ILE A 82 13.57 -8.99 -3.09
N THR A 83 13.52 -10.15 -2.45
CA THR A 83 12.41 -10.54 -1.56
C THR A 83 12.87 -10.80 -0.13
N ALA A 84 12.05 -10.39 0.84
CA ALA A 84 12.19 -10.80 2.23
C ALA A 84 11.42 -12.10 2.57
N TYR A 85 10.68 -12.65 1.60
CA TYR A 85 9.72 -13.74 1.86
C TYR A 85 10.24 -15.14 1.49
N ASN A 86 11.56 -15.27 1.25
CA ASN A 86 12.24 -16.48 0.79
C ASN A 86 11.97 -16.78 -0.70
N LYS A 87 13.02 -16.63 -1.53
CA LYS A 87 12.98 -16.91 -2.98
C LYS A 87 12.69 -18.37 -3.34
N THR A 88 12.87 -19.27 -2.39
CA THR A 88 12.61 -20.70 -2.60
C THR A 88 11.13 -20.95 -2.45
N ASP A 89 10.54 -21.57 -3.47
CA ASP A 89 9.15 -22.03 -3.40
C ASP A 89 9.02 -23.01 -2.23
N THR A 90 8.34 -22.55 -1.18
CA THR A 90 8.09 -23.33 0.03
C THR A 90 6.91 -24.29 -0.13
N GLY A 91 6.34 -24.40 -1.35
CA GLY A 91 5.14 -25.19 -1.63
C GLY A 91 3.86 -24.56 -1.08
N MET A 92 3.91 -23.31 -0.62
CA MET A 92 2.73 -22.54 -0.27
C MET A 92 2.18 -21.87 -1.53
N PRO A 93 0.92 -22.15 -1.94
CA PRO A 93 0.32 -21.54 -3.13
C PRO A 93 0.34 -20.00 -3.09
N GLU A 94 0.29 -19.41 -1.88
CA GLU A 94 0.33 -17.98 -1.65
C GLU A 94 1.70 -17.36 -1.94
N ALA A 95 2.79 -18.12 -1.87
CA ALA A 95 4.12 -17.61 -2.23
C ALA A 95 4.18 -17.20 -3.70
N ALA A 96 3.40 -17.85 -4.57
CA ALA A 96 3.28 -17.48 -5.97
C ALA A 96 2.51 -16.16 -6.15
N SER A 97 1.50 -15.86 -5.32
CA SER A 97 0.78 -14.58 -5.36
C SER A 97 1.61 -13.42 -4.79
N LEU A 98 2.48 -13.69 -3.82
CA LEU A 98 3.45 -12.74 -3.29
C LEU A 98 4.62 -12.47 -4.26
N ALA A 99 4.82 -13.31 -5.27
CA ALA A 99 5.83 -13.11 -6.31
C ALA A 99 5.41 -12.14 -7.43
N GLY A 100 4.16 -11.69 -7.44
CA GLY A 100 3.62 -10.84 -8.52
C GLY A 100 3.30 -11.63 -9.79
N ALA A 101 3.63 -11.07 -10.96
CA ALA A 101 3.39 -11.72 -12.25
C ALA A 101 4.28 -12.97 -12.46
N ASP A 102 3.81 -13.92 -13.30
CA ASP A 102 4.57 -15.13 -13.66
C ASP A 102 5.93 -14.78 -14.29
N PRO A 103 7.05 -15.07 -13.61
CA PRO A 103 8.38 -14.76 -14.15
C PRO A 103 8.66 -15.48 -15.47
N SER A 104 8.08 -16.67 -15.70
CA SER A 104 8.29 -17.45 -16.92
C SER A 104 7.75 -16.73 -18.16
N TYR A 105 6.75 -15.85 -18.00
CA TYR A 105 6.16 -15.08 -19.08
C TYR A 105 7.19 -14.16 -19.78
N LEU A 106 8.00 -13.46 -18.99
CA LEU A 106 9.06 -12.59 -19.49
C LEU A 106 10.26 -13.42 -19.99
N VAL A 107 10.64 -14.47 -19.25
CA VAL A 107 11.81 -15.28 -19.58
C VAL A 107 11.62 -15.99 -20.91
N LYS A 108 10.46 -16.59 -21.20
CA LYS A 108 10.16 -17.18 -22.50
C LYS A 108 10.16 -16.16 -23.64
N ARG A 109 10.12 -14.86 -23.32
CA ARG A 109 10.22 -13.74 -24.27
C ARG A 109 11.59 -13.05 -24.24
N GLY A 110 12.64 -13.80 -23.85
CA GLY A 110 14.03 -13.39 -23.95
C GLY A 110 14.46 -12.35 -22.91
N TYR A 111 14.03 -12.53 -21.66
CA TYR A 111 14.59 -11.93 -20.45
C TYR A 111 15.30 -13.00 -19.63
N ALA A 112 16.19 -12.60 -18.74
CA ALA A 112 16.61 -13.39 -17.60
C ALA A 112 15.86 -12.86 -16.37
N GLN A 113 15.45 -13.73 -15.43
CA GLN A 113 14.87 -13.36 -14.16
C GLN A 113 15.84 -13.74 -13.04
N LEU A 114 16.20 -12.78 -12.20
CA LEU A 114 16.99 -13.00 -10.99
C LEU A 114 16.13 -12.68 -9.77
N THR A 115 15.86 -13.70 -8.94
CA THR A 115 15.15 -13.52 -7.66
C THR A 115 16.14 -13.71 -6.52
N VAL A 116 16.29 -12.70 -5.65
CA VAL A 116 17.31 -12.65 -4.59
C VAL A 116 16.63 -12.58 -3.23
N ASP A 117 17.06 -13.40 -2.28
CA ASP A 117 16.70 -13.20 -0.88
C ASP A 117 17.40 -11.94 -0.35
N ALA A 118 16.65 -11.04 0.26
CA ALA A 118 17.20 -9.88 0.93
C ALA A 118 18.13 -10.30 2.08
N ARG A 119 19.03 -9.39 2.50
CA ARG A 119 19.93 -9.61 3.63
C ARG A 119 19.16 -10.13 4.86
N GLY A 120 19.65 -11.20 5.48
CA GLY A 120 19.05 -11.79 6.70
C GLY A 120 17.72 -12.52 6.46
N THR A 121 17.45 -12.94 5.21
CA THR A 121 16.24 -13.69 4.87
C THR A 121 16.57 -14.89 3.96
N GLY A 122 15.72 -15.90 3.98
CA GLY A 122 15.83 -17.08 3.11
C GLY A 122 17.20 -17.75 3.15
N SER A 123 17.91 -17.79 2.03
CA SER A 123 19.26 -18.36 1.92
C SER A 123 20.39 -17.31 2.04
N SER A 124 20.06 -16.03 2.16
CA SER A 124 21.02 -14.93 2.28
C SER A 124 21.55 -14.78 3.70
N GLU A 125 22.83 -14.43 3.80
CA GLU A 125 23.49 -14.18 5.07
C GLU A 125 23.11 -12.79 5.63
N GLY A 126 23.56 -12.51 6.86
CA GLY A 126 23.43 -11.23 7.54
C GLY A 126 22.20 -11.12 8.41
N THR A 127 21.89 -9.89 8.79
CA THR A 127 20.79 -9.52 9.70
C THR A 127 19.77 -8.69 8.94
N TRP A 128 18.50 -9.09 8.99
CA TRP A 128 17.42 -8.32 8.39
C TRP A 128 17.11 -7.08 9.21
N CYS A 129 16.87 -5.95 8.57
CA CYS A 129 16.59 -4.69 9.25
C CYS A 129 15.52 -3.83 8.54
N ALA A 130 14.74 -4.41 7.65
CA ALA A 130 13.62 -3.81 6.94
C ALA A 130 13.93 -2.39 6.41
N PHE A 131 14.50 -2.32 5.21
CA PHE A 131 14.83 -1.07 4.51
C PHE A 131 15.83 -0.15 5.23
N CYS A 132 16.68 -0.66 6.12
CA CYS A 132 17.73 0.17 6.71
C CYS A 132 18.79 0.53 5.65
N THR A 133 19.61 1.53 5.94
CA THR A 133 20.64 2.07 5.01
C THR A 133 21.56 0.98 4.45
N ARG A 134 21.89 -0.07 5.23
CA ARG A 134 22.71 -1.17 4.72
C ARG A 134 21.97 -1.99 3.69
N GLU A 135 20.72 -2.33 3.97
CA GLU A 135 19.89 -3.13 3.09
C GLU A 135 19.55 -2.37 1.80
N THR A 136 19.26 -1.05 1.88
CA THR A 136 19.01 -0.22 0.68
C THR A 136 20.24 -0.14 -0.22
N ARG A 137 21.45 -0.13 0.36
CA ARG A 137 22.70 -0.22 -0.41
C ARG A 137 22.86 -1.58 -1.09
N ASP A 138 22.51 -2.68 -0.43
CA ASP A 138 22.54 -4.03 -1.03
C ASP A 138 21.69 -4.10 -2.30
N TYR A 139 20.54 -3.42 -2.34
CA TYR A 139 19.70 -3.39 -3.54
C TYR A 139 20.44 -2.83 -4.76
N GLY A 140 21.14 -1.72 -4.60
CA GLY A 140 22.00 -1.14 -5.65
C GLY A 140 23.17 -2.05 -6.05
N GLU A 141 23.79 -2.71 -5.06
CA GLU A 141 24.89 -3.65 -5.31
C GLU A 141 24.43 -4.90 -6.08
N VAL A 142 23.26 -5.47 -5.74
CA VAL A 142 22.65 -6.59 -6.49
C VAL A 142 22.39 -6.19 -7.93
N MET A 143 21.85 -4.99 -8.18
CA MET A 143 21.61 -4.51 -9.54
C MET A 143 22.91 -4.36 -10.35
N THR A 144 23.94 -3.80 -9.73
CA THR A 144 25.27 -3.67 -10.35
C THR A 144 25.89 -5.03 -10.63
N TRP A 145 25.81 -5.96 -9.67
CA TRP A 145 26.26 -7.33 -9.86
C TRP A 145 25.54 -8.02 -11.04
N ALA A 146 24.21 -7.89 -11.14
CA ALA A 146 23.43 -8.48 -12.23
C ALA A 146 23.78 -7.87 -13.59
N HIS A 147 24.07 -6.54 -13.64
CA HIS A 147 24.54 -5.86 -14.84
C HIS A 147 25.85 -6.47 -15.39
N GLU A 148 26.77 -6.83 -14.52
CA GLU A 148 28.13 -7.27 -14.88
C GLU A 148 28.23 -8.75 -15.30
N GLN A 149 27.17 -9.55 -15.09
CA GLN A 149 27.24 -10.99 -15.34
C GLN A 149 27.35 -11.35 -16.82
N SER A 150 28.02 -12.48 -17.10
CA SER A 150 28.25 -12.95 -18.46
C SER A 150 26.98 -13.27 -19.25
N TRP A 151 25.90 -13.63 -18.57
CA TRP A 151 24.58 -13.90 -19.13
C TRP A 151 23.70 -12.64 -19.25
N SER A 152 24.14 -11.51 -18.70
CA SER A 152 23.48 -10.21 -18.80
C SER A 152 23.95 -9.46 -20.06
N ASN A 153 23.02 -8.77 -20.73
CA ASN A 153 23.38 -7.86 -21.82
C ASN A 153 23.73 -6.45 -21.32
N GLY A 154 23.74 -6.24 -19.99
CA GLY A 154 24.02 -4.97 -19.33
C GLY A 154 22.79 -4.12 -19.08
N SER A 155 21.59 -4.52 -19.49
CA SER A 155 20.33 -3.82 -19.15
C SER A 155 19.61 -4.56 -18.04
N THR A 156 19.22 -3.83 -16.98
CA THR A 156 18.49 -4.38 -15.85
C THR A 156 17.18 -3.64 -15.62
N ALA A 157 16.21 -4.30 -15.00
CA ALA A 157 14.96 -3.74 -14.54
C ALA A 157 14.56 -4.40 -13.23
N MET A 158 13.59 -3.82 -12.51
CA MET A 158 13.04 -4.45 -11.30
C MET A 158 11.53 -4.58 -11.39
N THR A 159 11.01 -5.61 -10.69
CA THR A 159 9.57 -5.83 -10.52
C THR A 159 9.30 -6.54 -9.20
N GLY A 160 8.10 -6.40 -8.69
CA GLY A 160 7.61 -7.11 -7.53
C GLY A 160 6.64 -6.27 -6.69
N PRO A 161 5.80 -6.93 -5.88
CA PRO A 161 4.82 -6.27 -5.02
C PRO A 161 5.33 -6.01 -3.60
N SER A 162 4.67 -5.09 -2.88
CA SER A 162 4.84 -4.88 -1.45
C SER A 162 6.28 -4.51 -1.09
N TYR A 163 6.93 -5.28 -0.23
CA TYR A 163 8.36 -5.15 0.08
C TYR A 163 9.20 -5.04 -1.20
N MET A 164 8.96 -5.92 -2.17
CA MET A 164 9.62 -5.94 -3.47
C MET A 164 9.21 -4.77 -4.39
N GLY A 165 8.17 -4.00 -4.03
CA GLY A 165 7.80 -2.75 -4.67
C GLY A 165 8.52 -1.56 -4.03
N ILE A 166 8.68 -1.59 -2.71
CA ILE A 166 9.36 -0.56 -1.92
C ILE A 166 10.85 -0.53 -2.25
N ASP A 167 11.50 -1.69 -2.30
CA ASP A 167 12.94 -1.82 -2.54
C ASP A 167 13.38 -1.27 -3.91
N GLN A 168 12.51 -1.30 -4.91
CA GLN A 168 12.80 -0.76 -6.25
C GLN A 168 13.07 0.75 -6.23
N ILE A 169 12.33 1.50 -5.40
CA ILE A 169 12.53 2.95 -5.26
C ILE A 169 13.90 3.22 -4.64
N PHE A 170 14.27 2.47 -3.61
CA PHE A 170 15.59 2.58 -2.99
C PHE A 170 16.70 2.18 -3.95
N ALA A 171 16.56 1.05 -4.64
CA ALA A 171 17.54 0.61 -5.63
C ALA A 171 17.73 1.65 -6.74
N ALA A 172 16.65 2.21 -7.27
CA ALA A 172 16.72 3.22 -8.32
C ALA A 172 17.38 4.53 -7.84
N ALA A 173 17.15 4.92 -6.57
CA ALA A 173 17.76 6.10 -5.97
C ALA A 173 19.30 5.98 -5.79
N GLU A 174 19.85 4.77 -5.81
CA GLU A 174 21.30 4.49 -5.80
C GLU A 174 21.94 4.59 -7.20
N HIS A 175 21.13 4.79 -8.27
CA HIS A 175 21.58 4.89 -9.66
C HIS A 175 22.49 3.74 -10.11
N PRO A 176 22.11 2.46 -9.91
CA PRO A 176 22.99 1.34 -10.28
C PRO A 176 23.17 1.25 -11.80
N ALA A 177 24.36 0.86 -12.21
CA ALA A 177 24.68 0.73 -13.62
C ALA A 177 23.68 -0.23 -14.32
N GLY A 178 23.17 0.18 -15.48
CA GLY A 178 22.32 -0.64 -16.32
C GLY A 178 20.84 -0.66 -15.97
N LEU A 179 20.39 -0.10 -14.84
CA LEU A 179 18.97 -0.01 -14.51
C LEU A 179 18.24 0.90 -15.53
N LYS A 180 17.18 0.38 -16.15
CA LYS A 180 16.44 1.03 -17.24
C LYS A 180 14.99 1.36 -16.91
N ALA A 181 14.35 0.58 -16.06
CA ALA A 181 12.96 0.76 -15.67
C ALA A 181 12.64 -0.02 -14.40
N ILE A 182 11.64 0.44 -13.65
CA ILE A 182 11.08 -0.26 -12.51
C ILE A 182 9.56 -0.39 -12.62
N PHE A 183 9.01 -1.42 -11.94
CA PHE A 183 7.58 -1.71 -11.96
C PHE A 183 7.10 -2.06 -10.53
N PRO A 184 7.04 -1.08 -9.61
CA PRO A 184 6.57 -1.28 -8.25
C PRO A 184 5.07 -1.57 -8.19
N GLN A 185 4.68 -2.65 -7.55
CA GLN A 185 3.29 -2.99 -7.28
C GLN A 185 3.03 -2.78 -5.78
N VAL A 186 1.94 -2.11 -5.45
CA VAL A 186 1.49 -1.80 -4.09
C VAL A 186 2.63 -1.34 -3.16
N PRO A 187 3.42 -0.33 -3.56
CA PRO A 187 4.51 0.17 -2.73
C PRO A 187 4.00 1.15 -1.67
N ALA A 188 4.57 1.10 -0.46
CA ALA A 188 4.45 2.18 0.51
C ALA A 188 5.37 3.36 0.13
N ALA A 189 4.97 4.58 0.49
CA ALA A 189 5.81 5.77 0.36
C ALA A 189 6.47 6.15 1.69
N ASP A 190 5.74 6.07 2.77
CA ASP A 190 6.15 6.49 4.11
C ASP A 190 5.93 5.33 5.09
N VAL A 191 7.00 4.72 5.56
CA VAL A 191 6.91 3.51 6.40
C VAL A 191 6.24 3.80 7.74
N TYR A 192 6.37 5.01 8.28
CA TYR A 192 5.62 5.34 9.49
C TYR A 192 4.13 5.43 9.22
N ARG A 193 3.70 6.26 8.25
CA ARG A 193 2.29 6.61 8.00
C ARG A 193 1.51 5.55 7.24
N ASP A 194 2.19 4.83 6.35
CA ASP A 194 1.53 3.85 5.48
C ASP A 194 1.58 2.43 6.06
N VAL A 195 2.59 2.11 6.92
CA VAL A 195 2.86 0.73 7.36
C VAL A 195 2.68 0.55 8.86
N VAL A 196 3.33 1.40 9.69
CA VAL A 196 3.49 1.13 11.12
C VAL A 196 2.47 1.85 11.97
N ALA A 197 2.09 3.09 11.61
CA ALA A 197 1.23 3.92 12.46
C ALA A 197 0.38 4.90 11.64
N SER A 198 -0.87 4.57 11.42
CA SER A 198 -1.81 5.47 10.75
C SER A 198 -2.42 6.46 11.75
N GLY A 199 -2.26 7.76 11.47
CA GLY A 199 -2.72 8.82 12.37
C GLY A 199 -2.11 8.76 13.76
N GLY A 200 -0.94 8.14 13.92
CA GLY A 200 -0.29 7.92 15.21
C GLY A 200 -0.83 6.72 16.01
N GLN A 201 -1.66 5.89 15.39
CA GLN A 201 -2.17 4.62 15.94
C GLN A 201 -1.36 3.47 15.38
N ILE A 202 -0.80 2.63 16.25
CA ILE A 202 0.06 1.51 15.86
C ILE A 202 -0.75 0.44 15.15
N ASP A 203 -0.30 0.02 13.98
CA ASP A 203 -0.90 -1.07 13.21
C ASP A 203 -0.58 -2.43 13.83
N VAL A 204 -1.45 -2.88 14.70
CA VAL A 204 -1.37 -4.19 15.35
C VAL A 204 -2.08 -5.29 14.56
N GLY A 205 -2.81 -4.93 13.51
CA GLY A 205 -3.42 -5.89 12.58
C GLY A 205 -2.39 -6.47 11.62
N PHE A 206 -1.59 -5.62 10.99
CA PHE A 206 -0.65 -6.02 9.94
C PHE A 206 0.77 -6.30 10.46
N ILE A 207 1.37 -5.41 11.25
CA ILE A 207 2.79 -5.50 11.62
C ILE A 207 3.18 -6.83 12.27
N PRO A 208 2.43 -7.38 13.26
CA PRO A 208 2.76 -8.67 13.82
C PRO A 208 2.65 -9.82 12.80
N LEU A 209 1.67 -9.75 11.88
CA LEU A 209 1.52 -10.74 10.81
C LEU A 209 2.70 -10.68 9.84
N TRP A 210 3.09 -9.49 9.42
CA TRP A 210 4.19 -9.29 8.48
C TRP A 210 5.55 -9.70 9.07
N ILE A 211 5.87 -9.26 10.30
CA ILE A 211 7.11 -9.69 10.98
C ILE A 211 7.08 -11.20 11.23
N GLY A 212 5.93 -11.76 11.60
CA GLY A 212 5.75 -13.20 11.74
C GLY A 212 5.99 -13.96 10.44
N LEU A 213 5.52 -13.45 9.31
CA LEU A 213 5.75 -14.01 7.98
C LEU A 213 7.25 -14.00 7.63
N VAL A 214 7.91 -12.84 7.70
CA VAL A 214 9.34 -12.72 7.37
C VAL A 214 10.19 -13.58 8.29
N THR A 215 9.91 -13.57 9.59
CA THR A 215 10.61 -14.43 10.57
C THR A 215 10.43 -15.90 10.24
N THR A 216 9.20 -16.34 9.98
CA THR A 216 8.91 -17.77 9.70
C THR A 216 9.59 -18.22 8.40
N THR A 217 9.49 -17.44 7.33
CA THR A 217 10.13 -17.74 6.05
C THR A 217 11.66 -17.65 6.15
N GLY A 218 12.18 -16.76 6.99
CA GLY A 218 13.62 -16.62 7.26
C GLY A 218 14.23 -17.79 8.04
N ILE A 219 13.48 -18.40 9.00
CA ILE A 219 13.97 -19.54 9.80
C ILE A 219 13.65 -20.91 9.20
N LEU A 220 12.89 -20.99 8.10
CA LEU A 220 12.83 -22.24 7.32
C LEU A 220 14.23 -22.62 6.89
N PRO A 221 14.60 -23.92 6.85
CA PRO A 221 15.93 -24.31 6.44
C PRO A 221 16.28 -23.67 5.10
N PRO A 222 17.36 -22.86 5.03
CA PRO A 222 17.75 -22.23 3.78
C PRO A 222 18.00 -23.30 2.71
N ALA A 223 17.55 -23.07 1.46
CA ALA A 223 17.74 -24.01 0.36
C ALA A 223 19.22 -24.33 0.14
N VAL A 224 20.08 -23.34 0.33
CA VAL A 224 21.55 -23.48 0.23
C VAL A 224 22.12 -24.53 1.21
N THR A 225 21.40 -24.90 2.26
CA THR A 225 21.83 -25.95 3.20
C THR A 225 22.05 -27.31 2.51
N ALA A 226 21.34 -27.57 1.41
CA ALA A 226 21.51 -28.81 0.64
C ALA A 226 22.83 -28.87 -0.13
N THR A 227 23.37 -27.73 -0.55
CA THR A 227 24.59 -27.61 -1.38
C THR A 227 25.78 -27.09 -0.58
N ASP A 228 25.54 -26.24 0.42
CA ASP A 228 26.52 -25.65 1.34
C ASP A 228 25.94 -25.60 2.76
N PRO A 229 26.08 -26.70 3.52
CA PRO A 229 25.53 -26.78 4.88
C PRO A 229 26.10 -25.77 5.88
N VAL A 230 27.34 -25.30 5.66
CA VAL A 230 27.98 -24.34 6.55
C VAL A 230 27.34 -22.96 6.38
N SER A 231 27.21 -22.49 5.15
CA SER A 231 26.51 -21.23 4.85
C SER A 231 25.06 -21.28 5.28
N GLY A 232 24.35 -22.40 5.03
CA GLY A 232 22.96 -22.57 5.46
C GLY A 232 22.79 -22.52 6.99
N LEU A 233 23.69 -23.14 7.75
CA LEU A 233 23.65 -23.04 9.21
C LEU A 233 23.97 -21.62 9.71
N THR A 234 24.93 -20.95 9.08
CA THR A 234 25.31 -19.59 9.41
C THR A 234 24.13 -18.64 9.21
N ALA A 235 23.48 -18.70 8.05
CA ALA A 235 22.28 -17.92 7.75
C ALA A 235 21.17 -18.16 8.79
N LEU A 236 20.85 -19.43 9.07
CA LEU A 236 19.82 -19.76 10.05
C LEU A 236 20.10 -19.18 11.45
N LEU A 237 21.36 -19.26 11.93
CA LEU A 237 21.73 -18.70 13.24
C LEU A 237 21.64 -17.17 13.27
N GLN A 238 21.99 -16.50 12.19
CA GLN A 238 21.83 -15.06 12.04
C GLN A 238 20.36 -14.66 12.07
N HIS A 239 19.50 -15.31 11.28
CA HIS A 239 18.06 -15.03 11.24
C HIS A 239 17.37 -15.27 12.61
N LEU A 240 17.74 -16.31 13.33
CA LEU A 240 17.24 -16.54 14.70
C LEU A 240 17.65 -15.42 15.66
N SER A 241 18.83 -14.82 15.46
CA SER A 241 19.27 -13.70 16.29
C SER A 241 18.46 -12.43 16.06
N ASP A 242 17.94 -12.21 14.85
CA ASP A 242 17.18 -11.00 14.47
C ASP A 242 15.92 -10.81 15.30
N LEU A 243 15.24 -11.91 15.61
CA LEU A 243 14.04 -11.86 16.45
C LEU A 243 14.35 -11.29 17.85
N ALA A 244 15.51 -11.58 18.38
CA ALA A 244 15.91 -11.15 19.72
C ALA A 244 16.61 -9.78 19.73
N THR A 245 17.26 -9.40 18.64
CA THR A 245 18.12 -8.20 18.60
C THR A 245 17.52 -7.03 17.86
N TRP A 246 16.56 -7.28 16.97
CA TRP A 246 15.96 -6.23 16.14
C TRP A 246 14.42 -6.26 16.15
N SER A 247 13.76 -7.25 15.56
CA SER A 247 12.31 -7.21 15.34
C SER A 247 11.50 -7.26 16.65
N GLY A 248 11.88 -8.10 17.61
CA GLY A 248 11.22 -8.16 18.92
C GLY A 248 11.37 -6.86 19.72
N PRO A 249 12.60 -6.35 19.96
CA PRO A 249 12.80 -5.06 20.63
C PRO A 249 12.11 -3.88 19.96
N THR A 250 12.12 -3.78 18.62
CA THR A 250 11.46 -2.69 17.87
C THR A 250 9.94 -2.73 18.08
N MET A 251 9.31 -3.91 17.96
CA MET A 251 7.87 -4.07 18.24
C MET A 251 7.52 -3.67 19.69
N LEU A 252 8.30 -4.13 20.66
CA LEU A 252 8.06 -3.80 22.07
C LEU A 252 8.25 -2.31 22.34
N SER A 253 9.22 -1.67 21.70
CA SER A 253 9.43 -0.22 21.76
C SER A 253 8.24 0.55 21.19
N ALA A 254 7.75 0.17 20.02
CA ALA A 254 6.59 0.82 19.39
C ALA A 254 5.34 0.68 20.29
N LEU A 255 4.98 -0.53 20.70
CA LEU A 255 3.82 -0.77 21.55
C LEU A 255 3.96 -0.12 22.94
N GLY A 256 5.18 -0.09 23.48
CA GLY A 256 5.50 0.48 24.79
C GLY A 256 5.55 2.02 24.81
N GLY A 257 5.32 2.71 23.68
CA GLY A 257 5.43 4.17 23.59
C GLY A 257 6.88 4.67 23.63
N GLY A 258 7.84 3.82 23.27
CA GLY A 258 9.25 4.16 23.13
C GLY A 258 9.53 4.95 21.85
N HIS A 259 10.79 5.02 21.48
CA HIS A 259 11.26 5.77 20.30
C HIS A 259 10.52 5.36 19.02
N ASP A 260 10.31 4.06 18.81
CA ASP A 260 9.73 3.51 17.59
C ASP A 260 8.20 3.65 17.51
N ALA A 261 7.56 4.23 18.54
CA ALA A 261 6.16 4.62 18.50
C ALA A 261 5.91 5.94 17.74
N TYR A 262 6.97 6.70 17.47
CA TYR A 262 6.90 8.04 16.89
C TYR A 262 7.74 8.14 15.64
N ASP A 263 7.33 9.02 14.72
CA ASP A 263 8.10 9.33 13.53
C ASP A 263 9.44 10.01 13.87
N GLY A 264 10.46 9.71 13.07
CA GLY A 264 11.82 10.22 13.24
C GLY A 264 12.80 9.55 12.29
N ASP A 265 14.11 9.70 12.59
CA ASP A 265 15.20 9.21 11.74
C ASP A 265 15.12 7.71 11.44
N PHE A 266 14.57 6.91 12.38
CA PHE A 266 14.38 5.48 12.19
C PHE A 266 13.47 5.19 10.99
N TYR A 267 12.36 5.91 10.84
CA TYR A 267 11.42 5.76 9.74
C TYR A 267 11.83 6.55 8.50
N ALA A 268 12.44 7.72 8.70
CA ALA A 268 12.86 8.57 7.59
C ALA A 268 13.82 7.86 6.62
N GLN A 269 14.79 7.08 7.13
CA GLN A 269 15.72 6.30 6.30
C GLN A 269 15.07 5.11 5.60
N ARG A 270 13.87 4.68 6.05
CA ARG A 270 13.11 3.53 5.55
C ARG A 270 11.96 3.92 4.62
N SER A 271 11.73 5.21 4.45
CA SER A 271 10.59 5.73 3.69
C SER A 271 11.00 6.16 2.29
N PRO A 272 10.50 5.49 1.24
CA PRO A 272 10.82 5.80 -0.16
C PRO A 272 10.57 7.25 -0.54
N ILE A 273 9.60 7.90 0.07
CA ILE A 273 9.25 9.32 -0.20
C ILE A 273 10.43 10.28 0.02
N ASN A 274 11.39 9.89 0.86
CA ASN A 274 12.58 10.70 1.18
C ASN A 274 13.73 10.52 0.18
N VAL A 275 13.59 9.61 -0.78
CA VAL A 275 14.62 9.34 -1.80
C VAL A 275 14.05 9.29 -3.22
N VAL A 276 12.73 9.35 -3.38
CA VAL A 276 12.07 9.24 -4.69
C VAL A 276 12.46 10.36 -5.66
N ASP A 277 12.86 11.52 -5.16
CA ASP A 277 13.39 12.64 -5.93
C ASP A 277 14.72 12.33 -6.65
N LYS A 278 15.40 11.25 -6.25
CA LYS A 278 16.61 10.76 -6.90
C LYS A 278 16.33 9.73 -8.00
N VAL A 279 15.11 9.22 -8.08
CA VAL A 279 14.74 8.22 -9.10
C VAL A 279 14.64 8.91 -10.46
N ASP A 280 15.41 8.43 -11.44
CA ASP A 280 15.48 8.99 -12.80
C ASP A 280 15.08 7.98 -13.89
N VAL A 281 14.65 6.78 -13.52
CA VAL A 281 14.25 5.72 -14.44
C VAL A 281 12.74 5.63 -14.59
N PRO A 282 12.23 5.29 -15.79
CA PRO A 282 10.81 5.05 -16.03
C PRO A 282 10.19 4.13 -14.99
N THR A 283 9.05 4.56 -14.42
CA THR A 283 8.41 3.90 -13.29
C THR A 283 6.93 3.64 -13.58
N PHE A 284 6.49 2.38 -13.45
CA PHE A 284 5.09 1.99 -13.53
C PHE A 284 4.59 1.55 -12.15
N LEU A 285 3.62 2.27 -11.60
CA LEU A 285 3.05 2.01 -10.27
C LEU A 285 1.70 1.30 -10.38
N VAL A 286 1.49 0.29 -9.55
CA VAL A 286 0.18 -0.36 -9.35
C VAL A 286 -0.24 -0.16 -7.91
N GLY A 287 -1.47 0.27 -7.65
CA GLY A 287 -2.02 0.49 -6.30
C GLY A 287 -3.45 0.01 -6.18
N GLY A 288 -3.98 0.00 -4.97
CA GLY A 288 -5.35 -0.39 -4.67
C GLY A 288 -6.09 0.64 -3.82
N GLU A 289 -7.39 0.82 -4.08
CA GLU A 289 -8.29 1.69 -3.29
C GLU A 289 -8.52 1.17 -1.87
N TYR A 290 -8.20 -0.09 -1.62
CA TYR A 290 -8.37 -0.77 -0.32
C TYR A 290 -7.08 -1.41 0.17
N ASP A 291 -5.96 -1.04 -0.46
CA ASP A 291 -4.63 -1.43 -0.03
C ASP A 291 -4.26 -0.71 1.29
N LEU A 292 -3.57 -1.39 2.18
CA LEU A 292 -3.00 -0.72 3.36
C LEU A 292 -2.03 0.43 2.95
N PHE A 293 -1.41 0.36 1.77
CA PHE A 293 -0.54 1.40 1.20
C PHE A 293 -1.26 2.35 0.24
N GLN A 294 -2.61 2.40 0.28
CA GLN A 294 -3.46 3.27 -0.54
C GLN A 294 -2.94 4.72 -0.61
N ARG A 295 -2.45 5.24 0.51
CA ARG A 295 -1.90 6.59 0.63
C ARG A 295 -0.59 6.76 -0.16
N GLY A 296 0.28 5.77 -0.16
CA GLY A 296 1.67 5.85 -0.63
C GLY A 296 1.82 5.91 -2.14
N THR A 297 1.09 5.07 -2.87
CA THR A 297 1.23 4.95 -4.33
C THR A 297 1.00 6.28 -5.07
N PRO A 298 -0.07 7.07 -4.81
CA PRO A 298 -0.25 8.38 -5.43
C PRO A 298 0.84 9.39 -5.07
N LEU A 299 1.36 9.37 -3.85
CA LEU A 299 2.44 10.27 -3.44
C LEU A 299 3.73 10.02 -4.21
N LEU A 300 4.10 8.74 -4.40
CA LEU A 300 5.26 8.38 -5.22
C LEU A 300 5.06 8.80 -6.68
N PHE A 301 3.86 8.56 -7.23
CA PHE A 301 3.52 8.96 -8.59
C PHE A 301 3.71 10.47 -8.80
N GLU A 302 3.17 11.29 -7.92
CA GLU A 302 3.25 12.74 -8.03
C GLU A 302 4.69 13.25 -7.96
N GLN A 303 5.49 12.73 -7.04
CA GLN A 303 6.90 13.10 -6.93
C GLN A 303 7.67 12.75 -8.21
N LEU A 304 7.52 11.53 -8.70
CA LEU A 304 8.15 11.10 -9.96
C LEU A 304 7.71 11.95 -11.15
N GLN A 305 6.42 12.25 -11.27
CA GLN A 305 5.90 13.09 -12.35
C GLN A 305 6.42 14.53 -12.25
N GLN A 306 6.51 15.11 -11.04
CA GLN A 306 7.06 16.44 -10.80
C GLN A 306 8.54 16.53 -11.18
N HIS A 307 9.32 15.46 -11.01
CA HIS A 307 10.72 15.37 -11.43
C HIS A 307 10.89 15.04 -12.93
N GLY A 308 9.78 14.90 -13.67
CA GLY A 308 9.82 14.64 -15.11
C GLY A 308 10.16 13.20 -15.48
N VAL A 309 10.06 12.26 -14.54
CA VAL A 309 10.25 10.84 -14.81
C VAL A 309 9.07 10.31 -15.63
N PRO A 310 9.29 9.53 -16.70
CA PRO A 310 8.22 8.82 -17.38
C PRO A 310 7.51 7.88 -16.41
N THR A 311 6.29 8.27 -15.99
CA THR A 311 5.58 7.56 -14.91
C THR A 311 4.16 7.23 -15.34
N LYS A 312 3.72 6.01 -15.01
CA LYS A 312 2.34 5.54 -15.15
C LYS A 312 1.85 4.99 -13.82
N MET A 313 0.54 5.09 -13.58
CA MET A 313 -0.09 4.55 -12.39
C MET A 313 -1.44 3.91 -12.73
N ILE A 314 -1.68 2.72 -12.17
CA ILE A 314 -3.01 2.10 -12.15
C ILE A 314 -3.44 1.94 -10.69
N ILE A 315 -4.64 2.41 -10.35
CA ILE A 315 -5.28 2.18 -9.06
C ILE A 315 -6.60 1.46 -9.30
N GLY A 316 -6.72 0.23 -8.77
CA GLY A 316 -7.93 -0.58 -8.90
C GLY A 316 -8.68 -0.74 -7.57
N PRO A 317 -9.86 -1.38 -7.59
CA PRO A 317 -10.67 -1.66 -6.40
C PRO A 317 -10.09 -2.86 -5.62
N TRP A 318 -8.79 -2.84 -5.35
CA TRP A 318 -8.01 -3.95 -4.83
C TRP A 318 -7.57 -3.73 -3.40
N ASP A 319 -7.59 -4.81 -2.62
CA ASP A 319 -6.79 -4.95 -1.41
C ASP A 319 -5.31 -5.24 -1.75
N HIS A 320 -4.47 -5.41 -0.73
CA HIS A 320 -3.04 -5.60 -0.91
C HIS A 320 -2.68 -6.88 -1.69
N LEU A 321 -3.33 -8.01 -1.40
CA LEU A 321 -3.08 -9.27 -2.12
C LEU A 321 -3.57 -9.21 -3.56
N GLN A 322 -4.74 -8.62 -3.81
CA GLN A 322 -5.28 -8.43 -5.16
C GLN A 322 -4.41 -7.50 -6.00
N GLY A 323 -3.94 -6.38 -5.44
CA GLY A 323 -3.00 -5.48 -6.08
C GLY A 323 -1.63 -6.12 -6.32
N SER A 324 -1.16 -6.94 -5.39
CA SER A 324 0.09 -7.71 -5.53
C SER A 324 0.03 -8.73 -6.67
N SER A 325 -1.05 -9.48 -6.76
CA SER A 325 -1.23 -10.49 -7.83
C SER A 325 -1.61 -9.87 -9.17
N GLY A 326 -2.14 -8.64 -9.17
CA GLY A 326 -2.67 -7.98 -10.36
C GLY A 326 -3.84 -8.73 -10.99
N ALA A 327 -4.63 -9.47 -10.19
CA ALA A 327 -5.65 -10.41 -10.66
C ALA A 327 -6.70 -9.76 -11.59
N GLN A 328 -6.96 -8.46 -11.41
CA GLN A 328 -7.98 -7.71 -12.18
C GLN A 328 -7.41 -6.53 -12.99
N VAL A 329 -6.09 -6.46 -13.16
CA VAL A 329 -5.45 -5.38 -13.96
C VAL A 329 -6.01 -5.36 -15.39
N GLY A 330 -6.37 -6.52 -15.93
CA GLY A 330 -6.99 -6.65 -17.25
C GLY A 330 -8.31 -5.88 -17.41
N ASP A 331 -9.04 -5.65 -16.34
CA ASP A 331 -10.31 -4.91 -16.36
C ASP A 331 -10.10 -3.41 -16.68
N ALA A 332 -8.89 -2.88 -16.45
CA ALA A 332 -8.49 -1.55 -16.89
C ALA A 332 -8.30 -1.44 -18.42
N GLY A 333 -8.36 -2.55 -19.14
CA GLY A 333 -8.24 -2.59 -20.60
C GLY A 333 -6.80 -2.67 -21.12
N TYR A 334 -5.80 -2.90 -20.26
CA TYR A 334 -4.36 -2.92 -20.64
C TYR A 334 -3.75 -4.33 -20.69
N GLY A 335 -4.57 -5.38 -20.67
CA GLY A 335 -4.11 -6.76 -20.62
C GLY A 335 -3.83 -7.23 -19.19
N SER A 336 -3.30 -8.44 -19.06
CA SER A 336 -2.87 -8.99 -17.76
C SER A 336 -1.65 -8.24 -17.21
N LEU A 337 -1.38 -8.41 -15.92
CA LEU A 337 -0.19 -7.84 -15.28
C LEU A 337 1.11 -8.25 -16.01
N SER A 338 1.23 -9.53 -16.41
CA SER A 338 2.40 -10.01 -17.16
C SER A 338 2.53 -9.37 -18.54
N GLU A 339 1.42 -9.13 -19.23
CA GLU A 339 1.39 -8.42 -20.51
C GLU A 339 1.78 -6.96 -20.37
N LEU A 340 1.28 -6.31 -19.32
CA LEU A 340 1.62 -4.92 -19.02
C LEU A 340 3.10 -4.75 -18.67
N GLN A 341 3.65 -5.67 -17.86
CA GLN A 341 5.09 -5.71 -17.57
C GLN A 341 5.92 -5.96 -18.82
N LEU A 342 5.50 -6.90 -19.68
CA LEU A 342 6.18 -7.15 -20.96
C LEU A 342 6.22 -5.89 -21.82
N ARG A 343 5.07 -5.22 -21.96
CA ARG A 343 4.94 -3.99 -22.73
C ARG A 343 5.87 -2.88 -22.21
N TRP A 344 5.87 -2.69 -20.88
CA TRP A 344 6.73 -1.71 -20.20
C TRP A 344 8.21 -1.98 -20.40
N PHE A 345 8.64 -3.23 -20.16
CA PHE A 345 10.04 -3.59 -20.26
C PHE A 345 10.53 -3.72 -21.72
N ASP A 346 9.69 -4.20 -22.64
CA ASP A 346 10.07 -4.21 -24.06
C ASP A 346 10.36 -2.77 -24.56
N HIS A 347 9.58 -1.79 -24.10
CA HIS A 347 9.80 -0.40 -24.47
C HIS A 347 11.07 0.18 -23.81
N TYR A 348 11.14 0.19 -22.50
CA TYR A 348 12.20 0.91 -21.77
C TYR A 348 13.50 0.11 -21.60
N VAL A 349 13.47 -1.21 -21.62
CA VAL A 349 14.67 -2.06 -21.40
C VAL A 349 15.23 -2.56 -22.73
N LYS A 350 14.35 -2.96 -23.66
CA LYS A 350 14.77 -3.43 -25.00
C LYS A 350 14.78 -2.31 -26.05
N GLY A 351 14.22 -1.13 -25.77
CA GLY A 351 14.14 -0.01 -26.69
C GLY A 351 13.15 -0.25 -27.86
N MET A 352 12.15 -1.10 -27.67
CA MET A 352 11.14 -1.37 -28.69
C MET A 352 10.15 -0.19 -28.73
N PRO A 353 9.84 0.38 -29.90
CA PRO A 353 8.90 1.49 -29.99
C PRO A 353 7.50 1.11 -29.51
N ASP A 354 6.90 1.94 -28.66
CA ASP A 354 5.50 1.83 -28.24
C ASP A 354 4.85 3.23 -28.20
N PRO A 355 4.19 3.65 -29.29
CA PRO A 355 3.53 4.96 -29.36
C PRO A 355 2.47 5.17 -28.27
N GLY A 356 1.87 4.08 -27.74
CA GLY A 356 0.87 4.14 -26.66
C GLY A 356 1.47 4.48 -25.31
N LEU A 357 2.72 4.11 -25.06
CA LEU A 357 3.47 4.51 -23.86
C LEU A 357 4.06 5.91 -24.00
N ASP A 358 4.55 6.26 -25.19
CA ASP A 358 5.18 7.55 -25.47
C ASP A 358 4.18 8.73 -25.56
N GLY A 359 2.89 8.45 -25.72
CA GLY A 359 1.88 9.49 -25.96
C GLY A 359 2.07 10.22 -27.29
N THR A 360 2.78 9.62 -28.25
CA THR A 360 3.09 10.24 -29.55
C THR A 360 1.93 10.12 -30.54
N SER A 361 1.86 11.07 -31.49
CA SER A 361 0.83 11.06 -32.54
C SER A 361 0.93 9.80 -33.39
N GLY A 362 -0.15 9.02 -33.44
CA GLY A 362 -0.23 7.75 -34.16
C GLY A 362 -0.75 6.59 -33.33
N SER A 363 -0.76 6.71 -31.99
CA SER A 363 -1.50 5.78 -31.14
C SER A 363 -3.01 6.03 -31.31
N THR A 364 -3.80 4.97 -31.50
CA THR A 364 -5.24 5.06 -31.33
C THR A 364 -5.54 5.26 -29.84
N ALA A 365 -6.67 5.87 -29.49
CA ALA A 365 -7.06 6.04 -28.08
C ALA A 365 -7.12 4.69 -27.32
N SER A 366 -7.33 3.59 -28.07
CA SER A 366 -7.36 2.22 -27.55
C SER A 366 -5.97 1.63 -27.23
N ASP A 367 -4.89 2.22 -27.76
CA ASP A 367 -3.51 1.72 -27.56
C ASP A 367 -2.77 2.51 -26.48
N SER A 368 -3.25 3.71 -26.16
CA SER A 368 -2.59 4.62 -25.24
C SER A 368 -2.81 4.20 -23.78
N ILE A 369 -1.71 4.08 -23.03
CA ILE A 369 -1.77 4.00 -21.58
C ILE A 369 -1.70 5.42 -21.02
N ALA A 370 -2.81 5.88 -20.42
CA ALA A 370 -2.85 7.19 -19.77
C ALA A 370 -1.83 7.26 -18.62
N PRO A 371 -1.38 8.45 -18.21
CA PRO A 371 -0.53 8.60 -17.02
C PRO A 371 -1.16 7.97 -15.78
N ILE A 372 -2.46 8.14 -15.59
CA ILE A 372 -3.24 7.53 -14.50
C ILE A 372 -4.43 6.80 -15.08
N ALA A 373 -4.61 5.53 -14.70
CA ALA A 373 -5.87 4.81 -14.80
C ALA A 373 -6.36 4.48 -13.40
N TYR A 374 -7.61 4.77 -13.09
CA TYR A 374 -8.18 4.50 -11.78
C TYR A 374 -9.60 3.96 -11.88
N TYR A 375 -9.95 3.12 -10.91
CA TYR A 375 -11.32 2.64 -10.77
C TYR A 375 -12.14 3.64 -9.96
N GLU A 376 -13.16 4.21 -10.59
CA GLU A 376 -14.06 5.17 -9.96
C GLU A 376 -15.13 4.44 -9.16
N GLN A 377 -15.01 4.46 -7.85
CA GLN A 377 -16.00 3.88 -6.93
C GLN A 377 -17.36 4.59 -7.09
N GLY A 378 -18.44 3.88 -6.82
CA GLY A 378 -19.82 4.41 -6.96
C GLY A 378 -20.37 4.37 -8.38
N THR A 379 -19.54 4.47 -9.42
CA THR A 379 -19.93 4.21 -10.82
C THR A 379 -19.42 2.87 -11.34
N ASP A 380 -18.49 2.27 -10.62
CA ASP A 380 -17.84 1.00 -10.96
C ASP A 380 -17.23 1.01 -12.37
N ARG A 381 -16.49 2.09 -12.68
CA ARG A 381 -15.92 2.31 -14.02
C ARG A 381 -14.45 2.71 -13.95
N TRP A 382 -13.68 2.24 -14.92
CA TRP A 382 -12.34 2.73 -15.15
C TRP A 382 -12.36 4.13 -15.78
N ARG A 383 -11.52 5.01 -15.24
CA ARG A 383 -11.31 6.38 -15.66
C ARG A 383 -9.83 6.64 -15.87
N THR A 384 -9.54 7.76 -16.53
CA THR A 384 -8.16 8.21 -16.73
C THR A 384 -7.96 9.65 -16.29
N ALA A 385 -6.73 9.97 -15.89
CA ALA A 385 -6.32 11.33 -15.56
C ALA A 385 -4.87 11.57 -16.03
N GLN A 386 -4.52 12.85 -16.20
CA GLN A 386 -3.15 13.26 -16.55
C GLN A 386 -2.30 13.47 -15.30
N ARG A 387 -2.91 13.95 -14.22
CA ARG A 387 -2.29 14.25 -12.92
C ARG A 387 -3.19 13.80 -11.80
N TRP A 388 -2.60 13.51 -10.67
CA TRP A 388 -3.32 13.29 -9.43
C TRP A 388 -3.62 14.65 -8.79
N VAL A 389 -4.90 14.98 -8.56
CA VAL A 389 -5.34 16.30 -8.06
C VAL A 389 -4.77 17.45 -8.89
N ASP A 390 -5.28 17.61 -10.11
CA ASP A 390 -4.90 18.73 -10.99
C ASP A 390 -5.73 19.99 -10.63
N PRO A 391 -5.11 21.10 -10.16
CA PRO A 391 -5.85 22.33 -9.85
C PRO A 391 -6.57 22.94 -11.05
N SER A 392 -6.30 22.48 -12.26
CA SER A 392 -7.01 22.97 -13.46
C SER A 392 -8.40 22.36 -13.64
N ASP A 393 -8.67 21.19 -13.05
CA ASP A 393 -9.95 20.47 -13.13
C ASP A 393 -10.48 20.00 -11.76
N THR A 394 -9.74 20.23 -10.67
CA THR A 394 -10.08 19.82 -9.33
C THR A 394 -10.14 21.02 -8.39
N LYS A 395 -11.17 21.10 -7.56
CA LYS A 395 -11.42 22.18 -6.60
C LYS A 395 -11.62 21.64 -5.19
N ALA A 396 -11.30 22.46 -4.20
CA ALA A 396 -11.63 22.14 -2.82
C ALA A 396 -13.10 22.47 -2.54
N THR A 397 -13.90 21.46 -2.25
CA THR A 397 -15.30 21.61 -1.82
C THR A 397 -15.38 21.43 -0.31
N VAL A 398 -15.78 22.50 0.38
CA VAL A 398 -15.96 22.50 1.83
C VAL A 398 -17.40 22.14 2.17
N VAL A 399 -17.57 21.11 2.99
CA VAL A 399 -18.87 20.60 3.44
C VAL A 399 -18.95 20.71 4.96
N PRO A 400 -19.62 21.77 5.51
CA PRO A 400 -19.66 21.98 6.95
C PRO A 400 -20.53 20.93 7.66
N LEU A 401 -20.16 20.62 8.91
CA LEU A 401 -21.00 19.85 9.83
C LEU A 401 -22.00 20.79 10.49
N SER A 402 -23.24 20.33 10.67
CA SER A 402 -24.30 21.06 11.39
C SER A 402 -25.27 20.09 12.08
N GLY A 403 -25.98 20.59 13.08
CA GLY A 403 -26.85 19.76 13.89
C GLY A 403 -26.10 18.74 14.76
N ALA A 404 -26.62 18.41 15.90
CA ALA A 404 -26.04 17.39 16.77
C ALA A 404 -26.42 15.98 16.28
N ALA A 405 -25.38 15.12 16.10
CA ALA A 405 -25.56 13.71 15.88
C ALA A 405 -25.74 12.96 17.21
N SER A 406 -26.49 11.89 17.20
CA SER A 406 -26.61 10.94 18.31
C SER A 406 -26.80 9.53 17.77
N LEU A 407 -26.64 8.52 18.60
CA LEU A 407 -26.78 7.11 18.18
C LEU A 407 -28.11 6.90 17.43
N GLY A 408 -28.03 6.41 16.21
CA GLY A 408 -29.17 6.17 15.31
C GLY A 408 -29.80 7.43 14.70
N LYS A 409 -29.29 8.63 14.99
CA LYS A 409 -29.76 9.90 14.41
C LYS A 409 -28.55 10.70 13.88
N PRO A 410 -28.30 10.69 12.58
CA PRO A 410 -27.24 11.48 11.98
C PRO A 410 -27.42 12.99 12.20
N GLY A 411 -26.29 13.70 12.36
CA GLY A 411 -26.18 15.12 12.13
C GLY A 411 -26.23 15.42 10.63
N THR A 412 -26.00 16.67 10.24
CA THR A 412 -26.07 17.10 8.84
C THR A 412 -24.68 17.40 8.30
N LEU A 413 -24.40 16.93 7.08
CA LEU A 413 -23.30 17.44 6.24
C LEU A 413 -23.87 18.42 5.22
N GLY A 414 -23.19 19.57 5.08
CA GLY A 414 -23.62 20.65 4.19
C GLY A 414 -24.68 21.54 4.83
N GLY A 415 -25.09 22.57 4.11
CA GLY A 415 -26.04 23.58 4.57
C GLY A 415 -25.36 24.72 5.32
N THR A 416 -26.12 25.37 6.19
CA THR A 416 -25.65 26.53 7.00
C THR A 416 -25.13 26.05 8.34
N THR A 417 -23.96 26.56 8.71
CA THR A 417 -23.40 26.32 10.04
C THR A 417 -24.27 26.94 11.14
N ASP A 418 -24.51 26.20 12.21
CA ASP A 418 -25.30 26.67 13.35
C ASP A 418 -24.59 27.80 14.14
N SER A 419 -25.35 28.77 14.64
CA SER A 419 -24.78 29.81 15.51
C SER A 419 -24.57 29.31 16.95
N ALA A 420 -25.41 28.36 17.40
CA ALA A 420 -25.26 27.67 18.69
C ALA A 420 -24.44 26.42 18.51
N ASP A 421 -23.59 26.12 19.47
CA ASP A 421 -22.74 24.93 19.41
C ASP A 421 -23.58 23.65 19.47
N GLN A 422 -23.39 22.81 18.46
CA GLN A 422 -23.99 21.48 18.31
C GLN A 422 -22.97 20.45 18.72
N VAL A 423 -23.22 19.74 19.80
CA VAL A 423 -22.26 18.77 20.36
C VAL A 423 -22.74 17.35 20.10
N SER A 424 -21.88 16.56 19.46
CA SER A 424 -22.12 15.17 19.15
C SER A 424 -21.12 14.27 19.90
N SER A 425 -21.59 13.23 20.60
CA SER A 425 -20.73 12.37 21.41
C SER A 425 -20.31 11.13 20.63
N VAL A 426 -19.00 10.89 20.54
CA VAL A 426 -18.37 9.66 20.03
C VAL A 426 -18.00 8.80 21.23
N LEU A 427 -18.66 7.66 21.36
CA LEU A 427 -18.45 6.76 22.50
C LEU A 427 -17.27 5.82 22.24
N PRO A 428 -16.46 5.48 23.25
CA PRO A 428 -15.41 4.50 23.09
C PRO A 428 -16.01 3.11 22.77
N ASN A 429 -15.72 2.59 21.59
CA ASN A 429 -16.15 1.27 21.13
C ASN A 429 -14.93 0.41 20.79
N PRO A 430 -14.45 -0.47 21.68
CA PRO A 430 -13.22 -1.22 21.49
C PRO A 430 -13.31 -2.33 20.42
N VAL A 431 -14.43 -2.47 19.73
CA VAL A 431 -14.65 -3.46 18.66
C VAL A 431 -15.12 -2.82 17.34
N SER A 432 -14.95 -1.52 17.21
CA SER A 432 -15.47 -0.75 16.07
C SER A 432 -14.94 -1.17 14.71
N GLY A 433 -13.71 -1.67 14.64
CA GLY A 433 -13.11 -2.12 13.38
C GLY A 433 -13.46 -3.55 12.95
N LEU A 434 -14.11 -4.37 13.79
CA LEU A 434 -14.26 -5.83 13.52
C LEU A 434 -15.07 -6.18 12.29
N CYS A 435 -16.02 -5.35 11.88
CA CYS A 435 -16.88 -5.61 10.75
C CYS A 435 -16.96 -4.37 9.86
N SER A 436 -15.86 -4.08 9.21
CA SER A 436 -15.72 -2.97 8.28
C SER A 436 -14.68 -3.30 7.21
N ARG A 437 -14.65 -2.52 6.14
CA ARG A 437 -13.60 -2.64 5.11
C ARG A 437 -12.18 -2.44 5.67
N SER A 438 -12.05 -1.71 6.76
CA SER A 438 -10.81 -1.56 7.51
C SER A 438 -10.20 -2.89 7.94
N THR A 439 -11.04 -3.90 8.27
CA THR A 439 -10.56 -5.25 8.60
C THR A 439 -9.78 -5.87 7.44
N ASP A 440 -10.28 -5.74 6.23
CA ASP A 440 -9.62 -6.27 5.04
C ASP A 440 -8.34 -5.48 4.72
N GLN A 441 -8.44 -4.15 4.73
CA GLN A 441 -7.34 -3.24 4.46
C GLN A 441 -6.14 -3.51 5.39
N TRP A 442 -6.34 -3.48 6.72
CA TRP A 442 -5.29 -3.63 7.72
C TRP A 442 -4.86 -5.08 7.99
N THR A 443 -5.45 -6.03 7.31
CA THR A 443 -4.95 -7.42 7.26
C THR A 443 -4.41 -7.76 5.87
N ALA A 444 -4.12 -6.75 5.06
CA ALA A 444 -3.56 -6.88 3.71
C ALA A 444 -4.40 -7.76 2.77
N GLY A 445 -5.73 -7.85 2.96
CA GLY A 445 -6.60 -8.72 2.18
C GLY A 445 -6.65 -10.17 2.65
N ILE A 446 -5.83 -10.57 3.64
CA ILE A 446 -5.74 -11.97 4.11
C ILE A 446 -7.08 -12.47 4.64
N VAL A 447 -7.81 -11.63 5.39
CA VAL A 447 -9.10 -11.99 5.98
C VAL A 447 -10.15 -12.26 4.90
N ASN A 448 -10.14 -11.48 3.82
CA ASN A 448 -11.01 -11.66 2.67
C ASN A 448 -10.64 -12.93 1.87
N GLU A 449 -9.37 -13.12 1.58
CA GLU A 449 -8.88 -14.30 0.87
C GLU A 449 -9.20 -15.60 1.61
N LEU A 450 -9.01 -15.63 2.91
CA LEU A 450 -9.34 -16.78 3.77
C LEU A 450 -10.85 -16.92 4.07
N GLN A 451 -11.69 -15.97 3.61
CA GLN A 451 -13.12 -15.93 3.87
C GLN A 451 -13.48 -16.07 5.36
N LEU A 452 -12.66 -15.50 6.24
CA LEU A 452 -12.84 -15.58 7.68
C LEU A 452 -14.06 -14.81 8.17
N PHE A 453 -14.50 -13.81 7.42
CA PHE A 453 -15.72 -13.02 7.67
C PHE A 453 -16.63 -13.03 6.45
N ASN A 454 -17.91 -12.74 6.66
CA ASN A 454 -18.86 -12.57 5.57
C ASN A 454 -18.44 -11.35 4.71
N SER A 455 -18.51 -11.47 3.39
CA SER A 455 -18.20 -10.40 2.44
C SER A 455 -18.94 -9.08 2.75
N SER A 456 -20.19 -9.16 3.22
CA SER A 456 -20.94 -7.97 3.66
C SER A 456 -20.29 -7.23 4.85
N CYS A 457 -19.53 -7.96 5.68
CA CYS A 457 -18.77 -7.38 6.79
C CYS A 457 -17.51 -6.65 6.31
N LEU A 458 -16.90 -7.11 5.21
CA LEU A 458 -15.65 -6.57 4.70
C LEU A 458 -15.83 -5.50 3.60
N GLN A 459 -17.02 -5.40 3.03
CA GLN A 459 -17.31 -4.48 1.92
C GLN A 459 -18.28 -3.35 2.28
N SER A 460 -18.97 -3.47 3.40
CA SER A 460 -20.00 -2.54 3.86
C SER A 460 -19.66 -1.95 5.22
N ASN A 461 -20.05 -0.70 5.43
CA ASN A 461 -19.92 -0.04 6.74
C ASN A 461 -21.21 -0.13 7.58
N ASN A 462 -22.27 -0.77 7.09
CA ASN A 462 -23.61 -0.81 7.72
C ASN A 462 -23.61 -1.23 9.21
N ILE A 463 -22.77 -2.22 9.57
CA ILE A 463 -22.70 -2.71 10.96
C ILE A 463 -21.90 -1.71 11.82
N ASN A 464 -20.83 -1.19 11.28
CA ASN A 464 -19.96 -0.24 11.94
C ASN A 464 -20.72 1.06 12.29
N ASP A 465 -21.54 1.54 11.36
CA ASP A 465 -22.32 2.76 11.49
C ASP A 465 -23.40 2.70 12.57
N GLN A 466 -23.83 1.51 12.97
CA GLN A 466 -24.81 1.38 14.07
C GLN A 466 -24.29 1.91 15.40
N THR A 467 -22.98 2.02 15.55
CA THR A 467 -22.33 2.53 16.78
C THR A 467 -21.54 3.80 16.55
N ALA A 468 -21.48 4.27 15.31
CA ALA A 468 -20.76 5.48 14.92
C ALA A 468 -21.58 6.77 15.17
N THR A 469 -20.88 7.89 15.25
CA THR A 469 -21.46 9.22 15.20
C THR A 469 -21.45 9.68 13.75
N LEU A 470 -22.63 9.80 13.15
CA LEU A 470 -22.80 9.98 11.72
C LEU A 470 -23.23 11.40 11.35
N PHE A 471 -22.69 11.90 10.25
CA PHE A 471 -23.16 13.14 9.61
C PHE A 471 -23.46 12.84 8.13
N ARG A 472 -24.65 13.26 7.66
CA ARG A 472 -25.12 12.94 6.30
C ARG A 472 -25.59 14.17 5.55
N THR A 473 -25.37 14.18 4.23
CA THR A 473 -26.04 15.15 3.34
C THR A 473 -27.52 14.80 3.16
N ALA A 474 -28.30 15.75 2.66
CA ALA A 474 -29.53 15.42 1.94
C ALA A 474 -29.20 14.53 0.72
N PRO A 475 -30.19 13.81 0.12
CA PRO A 475 -29.94 13.11 -1.14
C PRO A 475 -29.35 14.10 -2.16
N LEU A 476 -28.24 13.70 -2.79
CA LEU A 476 -27.56 14.52 -3.77
C LEU A 476 -28.45 14.73 -4.99
N THR A 477 -28.43 15.92 -5.55
CA THR A 477 -29.19 16.26 -6.78
C THR A 477 -28.32 16.15 -8.02
N HIS A 478 -27.01 16.12 -7.85
CA HIS A 478 -25.98 15.99 -8.88
C HIS A 478 -24.89 15.03 -8.38
N ASP A 479 -24.12 14.50 -9.30
CA ASP A 479 -22.93 13.72 -8.99
C ASP A 479 -21.98 14.50 -8.07
N LEU A 480 -21.27 13.78 -7.22
CA LEU A 480 -20.19 14.34 -6.38
C LEU A 480 -18.90 13.56 -6.68
N PRO A 481 -18.14 13.96 -7.71
CA PRO A 481 -16.90 13.31 -8.08
C PRO A 481 -15.76 13.73 -7.15
N ILE A 482 -15.20 12.78 -6.41
CA ILE A 482 -14.08 12.97 -5.48
C ILE A 482 -12.83 12.36 -6.11
N PHE A 483 -11.70 13.10 -6.12
CA PHE A 483 -10.46 12.59 -6.70
C PHE A 483 -9.25 13.15 -5.97
N GLY A 484 -8.75 12.41 -5.00
CA GLY A 484 -7.58 12.78 -4.19
C GLY A 484 -7.77 12.54 -2.69
N PRO A 485 -6.84 13.06 -1.86
CA PRO A 485 -6.90 12.99 -0.40
C PRO A 485 -7.97 13.94 0.16
N ILE A 486 -8.53 13.57 1.30
CA ILE A 486 -9.62 14.30 1.96
C ILE A 486 -9.16 14.73 3.36
N ASN A 487 -9.62 15.88 3.84
CA ASN A 487 -9.41 16.31 5.22
C ASN A 487 -10.74 16.39 5.97
N ALA A 488 -10.82 15.77 7.15
CA ALA A 488 -11.86 16.07 8.12
C ALA A 488 -11.28 17.00 9.19
N HIS A 489 -11.62 18.30 9.09
CA HIS A 489 -11.26 19.30 10.07
C HIS A 489 -12.32 19.34 11.17
N LEU A 490 -11.99 18.83 12.36
CA LEU A 490 -12.93 18.62 13.45
C LEU A 490 -12.50 19.42 14.69
N TYR A 491 -13.42 20.15 15.29
CA TYR A 491 -13.24 20.71 16.62
C TYR A 491 -13.72 19.69 17.65
N VAL A 492 -12.81 19.20 18.47
CA VAL A 492 -13.13 18.14 19.43
C VAL A 492 -12.63 18.45 20.83
N ASP A 493 -13.36 17.98 21.82
CA ASP A 493 -12.85 17.76 23.17
C ASP A 493 -12.95 16.29 23.57
N SER A 494 -12.28 15.92 24.64
CA SER A 494 -12.43 14.59 25.22
C SER A 494 -12.43 14.62 26.74
N THR A 495 -13.03 13.61 27.35
CA THR A 495 -13.14 13.51 28.81
C THR A 495 -11.80 13.27 29.50
N SER A 496 -10.77 12.84 28.81
CA SER A 496 -9.39 12.61 29.32
C SER A 496 -8.39 13.68 28.85
N GLY A 497 -8.72 14.46 27.80
CA GLY A 497 -7.81 15.34 27.10
C GLY A 497 -7.06 14.67 25.95
N ASP A 498 -7.27 13.38 25.71
CA ASP A 498 -6.75 12.62 24.57
C ASP A 498 -7.84 11.68 24.01
N GLY A 499 -7.60 11.09 22.85
CA GLY A 499 -8.52 10.19 22.18
C GLY A 499 -8.00 9.74 20.83
N MET A 500 -8.63 8.74 20.27
CA MET A 500 -8.38 8.25 18.90
C MET A 500 -9.60 8.53 18.05
N LEU A 501 -9.40 9.10 16.87
CA LEU A 501 -10.41 9.25 15.85
C LEU A 501 -10.17 8.23 14.76
N SER A 502 -11.23 7.54 14.36
CA SER A 502 -11.31 6.75 13.13
C SER A 502 -12.48 7.30 12.34
N VAL A 503 -12.24 7.82 11.15
CA VAL A 503 -13.27 8.40 10.30
C VAL A 503 -13.37 7.63 9.00
N ALA A 504 -14.60 7.51 8.48
CA ALA A 504 -14.85 6.97 7.17
C ALA A 504 -15.68 7.94 6.33
N VAL A 505 -15.41 7.98 5.05
CA VAL A 505 -16.23 8.64 4.03
C VAL A 505 -16.98 7.55 3.28
N ASP A 506 -18.30 7.63 3.34
CA ASP A 506 -19.18 6.59 2.86
C ASP A 506 -20.17 7.12 1.81
N ASP A 507 -20.54 6.25 0.88
CA ASP A 507 -21.66 6.41 -0.05
C ASP A 507 -22.87 5.66 0.48
N VAL A 508 -23.94 6.38 0.80
CA VAL A 508 -25.20 5.82 1.28
C VAL A 508 -26.23 5.81 0.14
N ALA A 509 -26.53 4.61 -0.36
CA ALA A 509 -27.49 4.43 -1.44
C ALA A 509 -28.94 4.68 -0.98
N PRO A 510 -29.91 4.90 -1.92
CA PRO A 510 -31.31 5.16 -1.58
C PRO A 510 -32.00 4.02 -0.82
N ASP A 511 -31.53 2.79 -0.92
CA ASP A 511 -32.04 1.63 -0.19
C ASP A 511 -31.46 1.50 1.24
N GLY A 512 -30.53 2.40 1.61
CA GLY A 512 -29.87 2.43 2.90
C GLY A 512 -28.62 1.56 3.00
N SER A 513 -28.19 0.93 1.93
CA SER A 513 -26.87 0.27 1.91
C SER A 513 -25.75 1.31 1.97
N VAL A 514 -24.67 0.98 2.68
CA VAL A 514 -23.53 1.85 2.90
C VAL A 514 -22.28 1.21 2.34
N SER A 515 -21.63 1.90 1.42
CA SER A 515 -20.33 1.53 0.86
C SER A 515 -19.25 2.47 1.40
N ARG A 516 -18.26 1.93 2.12
CA ARG A 516 -17.11 2.72 2.56
C ARG A 516 -16.20 3.00 1.35
N LEU A 517 -16.00 4.27 1.04
CA LEU A 517 -15.11 4.72 -0.03
C LEU A 517 -13.65 4.77 0.46
N THR A 518 -13.42 5.39 1.61
CA THR A 518 -12.09 5.52 2.20
C THR A 518 -12.17 5.84 3.69
N GLY A 519 -11.03 5.94 4.38
CA GLY A 519 -10.97 6.28 5.79
C GLY A 519 -9.70 6.99 6.20
N GLY A 520 -9.69 7.51 7.42
CA GLY A 520 -8.57 8.20 8.03
C GLY A 520 -8.55 8.05 9.55
N TRP A 521 -7.40 8.28 10.15
CA TRP A 521 -7.18 8.06 11.57
C TRP A 521 -6.36 9.21 12.17
N GLN A 522 -6.59 9.53 13.44
CA GLN A 522 -5.81 10.55 14.14
C GLN A 522 -5.90 10.40 15.66
N VAL A 523 -4.75 10.41 16.32
CA VAL A 523 -4.64 10.55 17.78
C VAL A 523 -4.70 12.04 18.14
N ILE A 524 -5.59 12.45 19.05
CA ILE A 524 -5.82 13.87 19.38
C ILE A 524 -4.54 14.53 19.91
N SER A 525 -3.76 13.84 20.74
CA SER A 525 -2.50 14.40 21.26
C SER A 525 -1.41 14.56 20.21
N LEU A 526 -1.53 13.92 19.05
CA LEU A 526 -0.60 14.01 17.92
C LEU A 526 -1.11 14.92 16.79
N ARG A 527 -2.08 15.81 17.07
CA ARG A 527 -2.74 16.69 16.09
C ARG A 527 -1.89 17.84 15.55
N ALA A 528 -0.66 18.03 16.04
CA ALA A 528 0.21 19.10 15.52
C ALA A 528 0.38 19.01 14.01
N LEU A 529 0.33 20.15 13.31
CA LEU A 529 0.50 20.24 11.86
C LEU A 529 1.86 20.84 11.51
N ASP A 530 2.47 20.30 10.45
CA ASP A 530 3.53 20.97 9.69
C ASP A 530 2.92 21.57 8.42
N THR A 531 2.55 22.84 8.50
CA THR A 531 1.87 23.56 7.40
C THR A 531 2.75 23.72 6.16
N SER A 532 4.07 23.53 6.27
CA SER A 532 4.99 23.58 5.14
C SER A 532 4.94 22.30 4.27
N LYS A 533 4.45 21.20 4.84
CA LYS A 533 4.27 19.90 4.18
C LYS A 533 2.80 19.56 3.92
N THR A 534 1.89 20.30 4.53
CA THR A 534 0.44 20.18 4.30
C THR A 534 0.12 20.56 2.86
N ARG A 535 -0.74 19.77 2.20
CA ARG A 535 -1.19 20.03 0.84
C ARG A 535 -2.44 20.89 0.83
N TYR A 536 -2.38 21.97 0.07
CA TYR A 536 -3.49 22.90 -0.09
C TYR A 536 -4.04 22.87 -1.52
N LEU A 537 -5.36 23.03 -1.64
CA LEU A 537 -6.09 23.25 -2.89
C LEU A 537 -7.08 24.41 -2.66
N ASP A 538 -7.06 25.43 -3.53
CA ASP A 538 -7.88 26.64 -3.36
C ASP A 538 -7.77 27.31 -1.98
N GLY A 539 -6.63 27.16 -1.32
CA GLY A 539 -6.38 27.66 0.03
C GLY A 539 -6.94 26.82 1.16
N GLN A 540 -7.58 25.70 0.84
CA GLN A 540 -8.09 24.71 1.81
C GLN A 540 -7.09 23.58 1.98
N ASP A 541 -6.95 23.08 3.22
CA ASP A 541 -6.14 21.91 3.53
C ASP A 541 -6.88 20.64 3.09
N ILE A 542 -6.35 19.94 2.09
CA ILE A 542 -6.90 18.67 1.60
C ILE A 542 -6.09 17.45 2.05
N GLN A 543 -4.85 17.65 2.52
CA GLN A 543 -4.00 16.58 3.03
C GLN A 543 -3.10 17.13 4.13
N PRO A 544 -3.57 17.12 5.39
CA PRO A 544 -2.83 17.60 6.54
C PRO A 544 -1.57 16.75 6.78
N TYR A 545 -0.45 17.40 7.04
CA TYR A 545 0.78 16.70 7.40
C TYR A 545 1.05 16.83 8.90
N HIS A 546 0.97 15.72 9.61
CA HIS A 546 1.31 15.62 11.03
C HIS A 546 2.74 15.13 11.21
N PRO A 547 3.58 15.79 12.03
CA PRO A 547 4.95 15.33 12.27
C PRO A 547 5.04 13.99 12.99
N PHE A 548 4.04 13.65 13.81
CA PHE A 548 3.97 12.43 14.63
C PHE A 548 5.22 12.16 15.49
N THR A 549 6.03 13.18 15.76
CA THR A 549 7.21 13.04 16.63
C THR A 549 6.79 13.01 18.10
N GLN A 550 7.62 12.40 18.96
CA GLN A 550 7.40 12.45 20.40
C GLN A 550 7.34 13.90 20.93
N ALA A 551 8.14 14.80 20.35
CA ALA A 551 8.18 16.21 20.71
C ALA A 551 6.90 16.99 20.31
N SER A 552 6.20 16.55 19.27
CA SER A 552 4.95 17.18 18.81
C SER A 552 3.72 16.70 19.58
N LYS A 553 3.84 15.66 20.41
CA LYS A 553 2.75 15.11 21.21
C LYS A 553 2.33 16.09 22.31
N ALA A 554 1.06 16.50 22.30
CA ALA A 554 0.49 17.44 23.26
C ALA A 554 -0.97 17.11 23.58
N ALA A 555 -1.20 16.46 24.72
CA ALA A 555 -2.55 16.23 25.22
C ALA A 555 -3.26 17.57 25.49
N ALA A 556 -4.56 17.64 25.21
CA ALA A 556 -5.41 18.75 25.62
C ALA A 556 -5.77 18.61 27.11
N LYS A 557 -6.36 19.65 27.71
CA LYS A 557 -6.99 19.49 29.03
C LYS A 557 -8.33 18.76 28.84
N PRO A 558 -8.78 17.95 29.81
CA PRO A 558 -10.11 17.38 29.80
C PRO A 558 -11.17 18.42 29.51
N GLY A 559 -12.02 18.21 28.51
CA GLY A 559 -13.07 19.14 28.09
C GLY A 559 -12.58 20.41 27.34
N GLN A 560 -11.29 20.49 27.00
CA GLN A 560 -10.77 21.57 26.18
C GLN A 560 -11.02 21.29 24.71
N VAL A 561 -11.79 22.12 24.04
CA VAL A 561 -12.00 22.03 22.59
C VAL A 561 -10.70 22.41 21.85
N VAL A 562 -10.28 21.55 20.94
CA VAL A 562 -9.10 21.73 20.07
C VAL A 562 -9.44 21.37 18.63
N PRO A 563 -8.84 22.03 17.63
CA PRO A 563 -8.94 21.59 16.24
C PRO A 563 -8.09 20.33 16.02
N VAL A 564 -8.61 19.43 15.22
CA VAL A 564 -7.94 18.20 14.78
C VAL A 564 -8.23 18.00 13.31
N ASP A 565 -7.20 17.95 12.51
CA ASP A 565 -7.28 17.57 11.11
C ASP A 565 -7.04 16.07 11.00
N VAL A 566 -7.88 15.36 10.26
CA VAL A 566 -7.72 13.93 10.02
C VAL A 566 -7.44 13.72 8.55
N GLU A 567 -6.22 13.29 8.22
CA GLU A 567 -5.88 12.86 6.88
C GLU A 567 -6.69 11.61 6.53
N ILE A 568 -7.59 11.74 5.58
CA ILE A 568 -8.36 10.64 5.02
C ILE A 568 -7.68 10.23 3.71
N PHE A 569 -7.44 8.94 3.56
CA PHE A 569 -6.67 8.39 2.45
C PHE A 569 -7.29 8.74 1.10
N PRO A 570 -6.45 8.97 0.07
CA PRO A 570 -6.91 9.41 -1.23
C PRO A 570 -7.79 8.37 -1.92
N THR A 571 -8.80 8.83 -2.67
CA THR A 571 -9.70 7.94 -3.41
C THR A 571 -10.14 8.56 -4.74
N GLY A 572 -10.56 7.70 -5.67
CA GLY A 572 -11.31 8.07 -6.86
C GLY A 572 -12.75 7.57 -6.75
N ALA A 573 -13.71 8.46 -6.53
CA ALA A 573 -15.11 8.07 -6.33
C ALA A 573 -16.08 9.08 -6.95
N ASP A 574 -17.30 8.64 -7.23
CA ASP A 574 -18.37 9.49 -7.72
C ASP A 574 -19.70 9.09 -7.10
N ILE A 575 -20.12 9.84 -6.07
CA ILE A 575 -21.38 9.58 -5.36
C ILE A 575 -22.53 10.07 -6.25
N GLN A 576 -23.44 9.14 -6.59
CA GLN A 576 -24.47 9.34 -7.59
C GLN A 576 -25.67 10.17 -7.08
N PRO A 577 -26.46 10.83 -7.96
CA PRO A 577 -27.70 11.49 -7.60
C PRO A 577 -28.65 10.54 -6.87
N GLY A 578 -29.28 11.04 -5.80
CA GLY A 578 -30.14 10.26 -4.94
C GLY A 578 -29.43 9.55 -3.79
N HIS A 579 -28.11 9.32 -3.90
CA HIS A 579 -27.27 8.85 -2.81
C HIS A 579 -26.97 10.00 -1.82
N ARG A 580 -26.26 9.68 -0.76
CA ARG A 580 -25.82 10.65 0.26
C ARG A 580 -24.33 10.46 0.56
N LEU A 581 -23.62 11.55 0.70
CA LEU A 581 -22.31 11.54 1.33
C LEU A 581 -22.51 11.40 2.84
N GLU A 582 -21.75 10.51 3.48
CA GLU A 582 -21.70 10.33 4.92
C GLU A 582 -20.27 10.45 5.44
N LEU A 583 -20.13 11.12 6.58
CA LEU A 583 -18.96 11.06 7.45
C LEU A 583 -19.32 10.24 8.69
N SER A 584 -18.64 9.11 8.85
CA SER A 584 -18.75 8.22 10.01
C SER A 584 -17.59 8.49 10.95
N VAL A 585 -17.85 8.81 12.22
CA VAL A 585 -16.81 9.14 13.22
C VAL A 585 -16.88 8.15 14.37
N GLN A 586 -15.76 7.50 14.65
CA GLN A 586 -15.60 6.56 15.75
C GLN A 586 -14.33 6.85 16.55
N SER A 587 -14.22 6.25 17.75
CA SER A 587 -13.09 6.45 18.66
C SER A 587 -11.97 5.43 18.48
N PHE A 588 -12.19 4.34 17.75
CA PHE A 588 -11.22 3.26 17.56
C PHE A 588 -11.37 2.60 16.19
N ASP A 589 -10.37 1.85 15.79
CA ASP A 589 -10.42 0.89 14.69
C ASP A 589 -9.81 -0.46 15.15
N VAL A 590 -10.31 -0.96 16.29
CA VAL A 590 -9.86 -2.21 16.90
C VAL A 590 -10.56 -3.38 16.18
N PRO A 591 -9.84 -4.47 15.85
CA PRO A 591 -8.51 -4.85 16.37
C PRO A 591 -7.29 -4.42 15.54
N HIS A 592 -7.44 -3.55 14.55
CA HIS A 592 -6.38 -3.25 13.58
C HIS A 592 -5.39 -2.23 14.09
N LEU A 593 -5.89 -1.10 14.60
CA LEU A 593 -5.09 0.02 15.08
C LEU A 593 -5.30 0.20 16.58
N LEU A 594 -4.20 0.38 17.32
CA LEU A 594 -4.22 0.64 18.76
C LEU A 594 -3.33 1.84 19.11
N PRO A 595 -3.63 2.56 20.20
CA PRO A 595 -2.68 3.49 20.78
C PRO A 595 -1.51 2.73 21.39
N THR A 596 -0.45 3.44 21.75
CA THR A 596 0.59 2.84 22.59
C THR A 596 0.00 2.35 23.93
N LEU A 597 0.59 1.32 24.52
CA LEU A 597 0.09 0.79 25.79
C LEU A 597 0.00 1.83 26.92
N PRO A 598 0.97 2.77 27.08
CA PRO A 598 0.84 3.86 28.05
C PRO A 598 -0.34 4.78 27.80
N ASP A 599 -0.76 4.97 26.55
CA ASP A 599 -1.84 5.88 26.15
C ASP A 599 -3.23 5.20 26.14
N LEU A 600 -3.29 3.87 26.29
CA LEU A 600 -4.52 3.11 26.12
C LEU A 600 -5.69 3.61 27.00
N LEU A 601 -5.41 3.94 28.26
CA LEU A 601 -6.45 4.43 29.17
C LEU A 601 -6.87 5.85 28.89
N SER A 602 -5.95 6.74 28.47
CA SER A 602 -6.27 8.14 28.14
C SER A 602 -7.02 8.26 26.82
N THR A 603 -6.75 7.37 25.88
CA THR A 603 -7.42 7.38 24.56
C THR A 603 -8.80 6.69 24.60
N ALA A 604 -9.07 5.82 25.59
CA ALA A 604 -10.38 5.19 25.80
C ALA A 604 -11.38 6.17 26.47
N SER A 605 -11.61 7.31 25.87
CA SER A 605 -12.43 8.41 26.39
C SER A 605 -13.65 8.71 25.52
N VAL A 606 -14.64 9.39 26.08
CA VAL A 606 -15.71 9.99 25.26
C VAL A 606 -15.14 11.23 24.58
N ILE A 607 -15.29 11.28 23.25
CA ILE A 607 -14.91 12.42 22.44
C ILE A 607 -16.20 13.17 22.06
N HIS A 608 -16.19 14.50 22.11
CA HIS A 608 -17.27 15.34 21.63
C HIS A 608 -16.80 16.06 20.37
N VAL A 609 -17.60 15.98 19.31
CA VAL A 609 -17.43 16.76 18.07
C VAL A 609 -18.34 17.98 18.17
N HIS A 610 -17.76 19.17 18.03
CA HIS A 610 -18.43 20.45 18.05
C HIS A 610 -18.69 20.95 16.64
N ALA A 611 -19.86 21.53 16.39
CA ALA A 611 -20.21 22.12 15.11
C ALA A 611 -20.98 23.39 15.29
N SER A 612 -20.35 24.54 14.99
CA SER A 612 -20.95 25.87 15.09
C SER A 612 -20.10 26.90 14.35
N THR A 613 -20.58 28.14 14.26
CA THR A 613 -19.79 29.26 13.73
C THR A 613 -18.52 29.55 14.56
N THR A 614 -18.49 29.12 15.84
CA THR A 614 -17.31 29.23 16.71
C THR A 614 -16.36 28.03 16.52
N TYR A 615 -16.92 26.88 16.24
CA TYR A 615 -16.21 25.61 16.04
C TYR A 615 -16.61 25.01 14.67
N PRO A 616 -16.09 25.59 13.56
CA PRO A 616 -16.51 25.21 12.22
C PRO A 616 -15.89 23.86 11.80
N SER A 617 -16.43 22.76 12.32
CA SER A 617 -16.08 21.43 11.85
C SER A 617 -16.60 21.20 10.44
N GLU A 618 -15.75 20.62 9.58
CA GLU A 618 -16.05 20.48 8.16
C GLU A 618 -15.30 19.32 7.52
N LEU A 619 -15.78 18.87 6.37
CA LEU A 619 -15.12 17.94 5.49
C LEU A 619 -14.65 18.69 4.25
N VAL A 620 -13.38 18.56 3.87
CA VAL A 620 -12.79 19.20 2.70
C VAL A 620 -12.49 18.13 1.66
N LEU A 621 -13.19 18.19 0.54
CA LEU A 621 -13.14 17.22 -0.55
C LEU A 621 -12.47 17.81 -1.78
N PRO A 622 -11.51 17.12 -2.43
CA PRO A 622 -11.07 17.46 -3.76
C PRO A 622 -12.13 16.97 -4.78
N THR A 623 -12.94 17.87 -5.30
CA THR A 623 -13.98 17.55 -6.28
C THR A 623 -13.53 17.91 -7.69
N ARG A 624 -13.74 16.99 -8.63
CA ARG A 624 -13.26 17.12 -10.01
C ARG A 624 -14.40 17.54 -10.96
N ASP A 625 -14.16 18.54 -11.79
CA ASP A 625 -15.06 18.87 -12.91
C ASP A 625 -15.04 17.69 -13.92
N LYS A 626 -16.25 17.21 -14.37
CA LYS A 626 -16.38 16.12 -15.36
C LYS A 626 -16.24 16.59 -16.78
#